data_017aa51ff796747ecfb0a83b0ef5b8e5
#
_entry.id   017aa51ff796747ecfb0a83b0ef5b8e5
#
_cell.length_a   1.000
_cell.length_b   1.000
_cell.length_c   1.000
_cell.angle_alpha   90.00
_cell.angle_beta   90.00
_cell.angle_gamma   90.00
#
_symmetry.space_group_name_H-M   'P 1'
#
loop_
_entity.id
_entity.type
_entity.pdbx_description
1 polymer ?
#
loop_
_entity_poly.entity_id
_entity_poly.type
_entity_poly.pdbx_seq_one_letter_code
_entity_poly.pdbx_strand_id
1 'polypeptide(L)'
;DIRTAAEPTADGRYSLRGNMMWISSGDHELADNIVHLVLAKIPGGPPGSKGISLFIVPRRHVDAEGRAGERNGVTLLGLNHKLGTHGQVNCLLGFGADEPCIGELVGAPHEGMRGMFVMMNEARIGVGLGAAMGGYAGYRAALAYAKERRQGRAVGERDPNTPMLPIIEHADVRRMLLKAKSYAE
;
A
#
# COMPACT_ATOMS: atom_id res chain seq x y z
N ASP A 1 -10.48 -2.24 -14.52
CA ASP A 1 -11.53 -3.27 -14.55
C ASP A 1 -10.91 -4.62 -14.18
N ILE A 2 -11.49 -5.35 -13.17
CA ILE A 2 -10.98 -6.65 -12.73
C ILE A 2 -11.34 -7.68 -13.80
N ARG A 3 -10.32 -8.36 -14.34
CA ARG A 3 -10.45 -9.40 -15.36
C ARG A 3 -10.19 -10.81 -14.82
N THR A 4 -9.66 -10.93 -13.60
CA THR A 4 -9.44 -12.22 -12.96
C THR A 4 -10.77 -12.92 -12.78
N ALA A 5 -10.86 -14.17 -13.26
CA ALA A 5 -12.02 -15.04 -13.14
C ALA A 5 -11.81 -16.08 -12.04
N ALA A 6 -12.88 -16.52 -11.43
CA ALA A 6 -12.91 -17.61 -10.44
C ALA A 6 -14.03 -18.59 -10.80
N GLU A 7 -13.65 -19.77 -11.26
CA GLU A 7 -14.59 -20.83 -11.65
C GLU A 7 -14.77 -21.82 -10.50
N PRO A 8 -16.03 -22.18 -10.16
CA PRO A 8 -16.29 -23.15 -9.09
C PRO A 8 -15.72 -24.53 -9.45
N THR A 9 -15.14 -25.20 -8.46
CA THR A 9 -14.64 -26.57 -8.57
C THR A 9 -15.59 -27.57 -7.92
N ALA A 10 -15.45 -28.85 -8.22
CA ALA A 10 -16.35 -29.89 -7.70
C ALA A 10 -16.32 -30.06 -6.17
N ASP A 11 -15.23 -29.62 -5.52
CA ASP A 11 -15.04 -29.67 -4.07
C ASP A 11 -15.51 -28.41 -3.33
N GLY A 12 -16.18 -27.48 -4.02
CA GLY A 12 -16.75 -26.26 -3.43
C GLY A 12 -15.76 -25.11 -3.31
N ARG A 13 -14.53 -25.27 -3.78
CA ARG A 13 -13.53 -24.19 -3.92
C ARG A 13 -13.63 -23.52 -5.29
N TYR A 14 -12.66 -22.70 -5.62
CA TYR A 14 -12.63 -21.97 -6.88
C TYR A 14 -11.24 -22.05 -7.54
N SER A 15 -11.22 -22.25 -8.85
CA SER A 15 -10.03 -22.13 -9.68
C SER A 15 -9.93 -20.69 -10.20
N LEU A 16 -8.87 -19.97 -9.82
CA LEU A 16 -8.65 -18.59 -10.22
C LEU A 16 -7.75 -18.52 -11.46
N ARG A 17 -8.07 -17.61 -12.38
CA ARG A 17 -7.26 -17.32 -13.55
C ARG A 17 -7.22 -15.83 -13.86
N GLY A 18 -5.99 -15.29 -13.99
CA GLY A 18 -5.77 -13.88 -14.36
C GLY A 18 -4.47 -13.33 -13.84
N ASN A 19 -4.24 -12.04 -14.06
CA ASN A 19 -3.05 -11.34 -13.62
C ASN A 19 -3.41 -10.13 -12.77
N MET A 20 -2.57 -9.83 -11.77
CA MET A 20 -2.70 -8.65 -10.93
C MET A 20 -1.38 -7.89 -10.88
N MET A 21 -1.44 -6.59 -11.20
CA MET A 21 -0.32 -5.65 -11.16
C MET A 21 -0.32 -4.86 -9.86
N TRP A 22 0.85 -4.36 -9.48
CA TRP A 22 1.06 -3.46 -8.33
C TRP A 22 0.82 -4.11 -6.97
N ILE A 23 1.16 -5.40 -6.84
CA ILE A 23 0.99 -6.12 -5.58
C ILE A 23 2.25 -5.95 -4.72
N SER A 24 2.14 -5.10 -3.70
CA SER A 24 3.22 -4.92 -2.71
C SER A 24 3.40 -6.17 -1.87
N SER A 25 4.65 -6.60 -1.72
CA SER A 25 5.01 -7.84 -0.99
C SER A 25 4.27 -9.09 -1.50
N GLY A 26 3.99 -9.13 -2.81
CA GLY A 26 3.23 -10.23 -3.42
C GLY A 26 3.99 -11.55 -3.50
N ASP A 27 5.33 -11.50 -3.50
CA ASP A 27 6.18 -12.70 -3.39
C ASP A 27 7.48 -12.34 -2.66
N HIS A 28 7.88 -13.16 -1.69
CA HIS A 28 9.10 -13.02 -0.89
C HIS A 28 9.37 -14.30 -0.10
N GLU A 29 10.58 -14.41 0.50
CA GLU A 29 10.99 -15.53 1.33
C GLU A 29 11.08 -15.18 2.84
N LEU A 30 10.37 -14.11 3.29
CA LEU A 30 10.37 -13.66 4.69
C LEU A 30 9.39 -14.46 5.58
N ALA A 31 8.52 -15.24 4.98
CA ALA A 31 7.54 -16.08 5.67
C ALA A 31 7.39 -17.42 4.92
N ASP A 32 6.96 -18.45 5.61
CA ASP A 32 6.75 -19.79 5.05
C ASP A 32 5.67 -19.80 3.97
N ASN A 33 4.67 -18.93 4.10
CA ASN A 33 3.61 -18.77 3.12
C ASN A 33 3.17 -17.31 2.99
N ILE A 34 2.50 -16.99 1.91
CA ILE A 34 1.81 -15.72 1.67
C ILE A 34 0.35 -16.04 1.36
N VAL A 35 -0.57 -15.38 2.05
CA VAL A 35 -2.00 -15.53 1.81
C VAL A 35 -2.50 -14.27 1.12
N HIS A 36 -2.91 -14.41 -0.14
CA HIS A 36 -3.45 -13.32 -0.94
C HIS A 36 -4.96 -13.20 -0.73
N LEU A 37 -5.44 -11.97 -0.56
CA LEU A 37 -6.85 -11.62 -0.72
C LEU A 37 -7.08 -11.14 -2.15
N VAL A 38 -7.77 -11.94 -2.94
CA VAL A 38 -7.90 -11.76 -4.38
C VAL A 38 -9.33 -11.39 -4.75
N LEU A 39 -9.48 -10.28 -5.47
CA LEU A 39 -10.76 -9.90 -6.07
C LEU A 39 -10.89 -10.54 -7.46
N ALA A 40 -11.92 -11.34 -7.68
CA ALA A 40 -12.18 -11.99 -8.95
C ALA A 40 -13.69 -12.03 -9.26
N LYS A 41 -14.02 -12.29 -10.51
CA LYS A 41 -15.41 -12.44 -10.97
C LYS A 41 -15.75 -13.91 -11.16
N ILE A 42 -16.89 -14.32 -10.61
CA ILE A 42 -17.49 -15.63 -10.88
C ILE A 42 -18.25 -15.50 -12.22
N PRO A 43 -18.03 -16.40 -13.21
CA PRO A 43 -18.75 -16.38 -14.47
C PRO A 43 -20.29 -16.41 -14.28
N GLY A 44 -21.01 -15.64 -15.12
CA GLY A 44 -22.46 -15.51 -15.00
C GLY A 44 -22.96 -14.53 -13.93
N GLY A 45 -22.06 -13.92 -13.16
CA GLY A 45 -22.41 -12.92 -12.14
C GLY A 45 -22.76 -11.54 -12.72
N PRO A 46 -23.23 -10.61 -11.87
CA PRO A 46 -23.59 -9.26 -12.27
C PRO A 46 -22.44 -8.48 -12.93
N PRO A 47 -22.72 -7.54 -13.83
CA PRO A 47 -21.69 -6.72 -14.46
C PRO A 47 -21.08 -5.71 -13.48
N GLY A 48 -19.86 -5.23 -13.83
CA GLY A 48 -19.18 -4.17 -13.09
C GLY A 48 -18.66 -4.61 -11.71
N SER A 49 -18.69 -3.71 -10.76
CA SER A 49 -18.23 -3.96 -9.38
C SER A 49 -19.17 -4.86 -8.57
N LYS A 50 -20.43 -4.93 -8.96
CA LYS A 50 -21.44 -5.79 -8.33
C LYS A 50 -21.20 -7.30 -8.55
N GLY A 51 -20.38 -7.67 -9.54
CA GLY A 51 -20.02 -9.06 -9.81
C GLY A 51 -18.72 -9.52 -9.16
N ILE A 52 -18.09 -8.66 -8.35
CA ILE A 52 -16.81 -8.97 -7.73
C ILE A 52 -16.98 -9.76 -6.44
N SER A 53 -16.25 -10.86 -6.34
CA SER A 53 -16.14 -11.71 -5.15
C SER A 53 -14.75 -11.64 -4.57
N LEU A 54 -14.58 -11.97 -3.31
CA LEU A 54 -13.30 -11.98 -2.60
C LEU A 54 -12.88 -13.41 -2.30
N PHE A 55 -11.63 -13.73 -2.51
CA PHE A 55 -11.06 -15.07 -2.31
C PHE A 55 -9.82 -15.02 -1.44
N ILE A 56 -9.65 -16.02 -0.58
CA ILE A 56 -8.39 -16.34 0.07
C ILE A 56 -7.62 -17.29 -0.87
N VAL A 57 -6.41 -16.89 -1.24
CA VAL A 57 -5.55 -17.63 -2.16
C VAL A 57 -4.16 -17.73 -1.54
N PRO A 58 -3.80 -18.84 -0.90
CA PRO A 58 -2.46 -19.02 -0.37
C PRO A 58 -1.47 -19.29 -1.53
N ARG A 59 -0.24 -18.79 -1.41
CA ARG A 59 0.86 -19.07 -2.36
C ARG A 59 1.23 -20.55 -2.38
N ARG A 60 1.12 -21.20 -1.24
CA ARG A 60 1.28 -22.66 -1.06
C ARG A 60 0.04 -23.23 -0.43
N HIS A 61 -0.38 -24.38 -0.86
CA HIS A 61 -1.47 -25.11 -0.21
C HIS A 61 -1.17 -25.31 1.28
N VAL A 62 -2.19 -25.30 2.10
CA VAL A 62 -2.09 -25.47 3.55
C VAL A 62 -2.77 -26.77 3.93
N ASP A 63 -2.09 -27.63 4.69
CA ASP A 63 -2.65 -28.87 5.19
C ASP A 63 -3.57 -28.66 6.41
N ALA A 64 -4.17 -29.74 6.91
CA ALA A 64 -5.09 -29.68 8.06
C ALA A 64 -4.41 -29.20 9.36
N GLU A 65 -3.10 -29.34 9.46
CA GLU A 65 -2.27 -28.89 10.59
C GLU A 65 -1.74 -27.46 10.40
N GLY A 66 -2.09 -26.77 9.31
CA GLY A 66 -1.68 -25.39 9.02
C GLY A 66 -0.28 -25.26 8.41
N ARG A 67 0.35 -26.34 7.96
CA ARG A 67 1.70 -26.30 7.35
C ARG A 67 1.63 -25.99 5.86
N ALA A 68 2.60 -25.20 5.38
CA ALA A 68 2.74 -24.90 3.96
C ALA A 68 3.26 -26.11 3.18
N GLY A 69 2.53 -26.50 2.15
CA GLY A 69 2.84 -27.58 1.24
C GLY A 69 3.35 -27.12 -0.14
N GLU A 70 2.84 -27.74 -1.20
CA GLU A 70 3.19 -27.43 -2.58
C GLU A 70 2.69 -26.05 -3.03
N ARG A 71 3.27 -25.52 -4.10
CA ARG A 71 2.82 -24.24 -4.69
C ARG A 71 1.39 -24.35 -5.23
N ASN A 72 0.67 -23.24 -5.17
CA ASN A 72 -0.74 -23.16 -5.54
C ASN A 72 -0.92 -22.26 -6.79
N GLY A 73 -0.26 -22.55 -7.88
CA GLY A 73 -0.47 -21.84 -9.17
C GLY A 73 -0.39 -20.31 -9.10
N VAL A 74 0.27 -19.74 -8.07
CA VAL A 74 0.59 -18.31 -7.98
C VAL A 74 2.01 -18.10 -8.46
N THR A 75 2.18 -17.35 -9.55
CA THR A 75 3.46 -17.16 -10.23
C THR A 75 3.88 -15.68 -10.19
N LEU A 76 5.14 -15.42 -9.83
CA LEU A 76 5.74 -14.09 -10.01
C LEU A 76 6.08 -13.89 -11.47
N LEU A 77 5.35 -13.01 -12.16
CA LEU A 77 5.56 -12.69 -13.57
C LEU A 77 6.56 -11.55 -13.77
N GLY A 78 6.76 -10.71 -12.77
CA GLY A 78 7.72 -9.62 -12.84
C GLY A 78 7.70 -8.73 -11.61
N LEU A 79 8.72 -7.87 -11.52
CA LEU A 79 8.85 -6.85 -10.49
C LEU A 79 8.71 -5.46 -11.10
N ASN A 80 7.92 -4.60 -10.48
CA ASN A 80 7.75 -3.22 -10.89
C ASN A 80 8.88 -2.34 -10.36
N HIS A 81 9.48 -1.53 -11.22
CA HIS A 81 10.44 -0.51 -10.82
C HIS A 81 9.71 0.63 -10.09
N LYS A 82 10.31 1.13 -8.98
CA LYS A 82 9.74 2.21 -8.16
C LYS A 82 10.77 3.31 -7.95
N LEU A 83 10.27 4.54 -7.72
CA LEU A 83 11.11 5.70 -7.37
C LEU A 83 11.68 5.63 -5.94
N GLY A 84 11.03 4.91 -5.05
CA GLY A 84 11.43 4.75 -3.65
C GLY A 84 10.88 3.47 -3.04
N THR A 85 11.10 3.28 -1.72
CA THR A 85 10.69 2.10 -0.95
C THR A 85 11.20 0.81 -1.60
N HIS A 86 12.48 0.79 -1.97
CA HIS A 86 13.09 -0.28 -2.77
C HIS A 86 13.25 -1.58 -1.97
N GLY A 87 13.26 -1.51 -0.64
CA GLY A 87 13.31 -2.68 0.23
C GLY A 87 12.01 -3.51 0.25
N GLN A 88 10.92 -2.99 -0.30
CA GLN A 88 9.66 -3.72 -0.45
C GLN A 88 9.42 -4.00 -1.93
N VAL A 89 9.29 -5.27 -2.30
CA VAL A 89 8.98 -5.66 -3.68
C VAL A 89 7.57 -5.23 -4.07
N ASN A 90 7.39 -4.92 -5.35
CA ASN A 90 6.09 -4.66 -5.96
C ASN A 90 5.95 -5.54 -7.18
N CYS A 91 4.98 -6.45 -7.17
CA CYS A 91 4.91 -7.60 -8.05
C CYS A 91 3.81 -7.46 -9.12
N LEU A 92 4.08 -8.06 -10.27
CA LEU A 92 3.07 -8.56 -11.20
C LEU A 92 2.89 -10.04 -10.90
N LEU A 93 1.70 -10.45 -10.47
CA LEU A 93 1.36 -11.85 -10.15
C LEU A 93 0.44 -12.44 -11.20
N GLY A 94 0.69 -13.69 -11.59
CA GLY A 94 -0.19 -14.56 -12.34
C GLY A 94 -0.87 -15.56 -11.43
N PHE A 95 -2.14 -15.82 -11.70
CA PHE A 95 -2.95 -16.83 -11.03
C PHE A 95 -3.43 -17.83 -12.09
N GLY A 96 -3.13 -19.11 -11.91
CA GLY A 96 -3.62 -20.17 -12.78
C GLY A 96 -3.08 -20.12 -14.23
N ALA A 97 -1.86 -19.59 -14.44
CA ALA A 97 -1.25 -19.53 -15.78
C ALA A 97 -0.69 -20.88 -16.21
N ASP A 98 0.13 -21.48 -15.38
CA ASP A 98 0.85 -22.73 -15.67
C ASP A 98 0.24 -23.92 -14.92
N GLU A 99 -0.20 -23.71 -13.68
CA GLU A 99 -0.80 -24.71 -12.80
C GLU A 99 -2.11 -24.16 -12.21
N PRO A 100 -3.07 -25.03 -11.81
CA PRO A 100 -4.31 -24.60 -11.17
C PRO A 100 -4.04 -23.76 -9.92
N CYS A 101 -4.70 -22.62 -9.82
CA CYS A 101 -4.66 -21.75 -8.66
C CYS A 101 -5.96 -21.83 -7.90
N ILE A 102 -5.95 -22.47 -6.74
CA ILE A 102 -7.15 -22.74 -5.94
C ILE A 102 -7.30 -21.71 -4.84
N GLY A 103 -8.51 -21.19 -4.70
CA GLY A 103 -8.89 -20.27 -3.64
C GLY A 103 -10.23 -20.58 -3.01
N GLU A 104 -10.45 -20.02 -1.83
CA GLU A 104 -11.68 -20.15 -1.07
C GLU A 104 -12.45 -18.83 -1.07
N LEU A 105 -13.76 -18.89 -1.25
CA LEU A 105 -14.62 -17.71 -1.24
C LEU A 105 -14.74 -17.14 0.18
N VAL A 106 -14.58 -15.83 0.30
CA VAL A 106 -14.80 -15.08 1.56
C VAL A 106 -16.20 -14.45 1.52
N GLY A 107 -17.05 -14.86 2.44
CA GLY A 107 -18.44 -14.38 2.50
C GLY A 107 -19.31 -14.99 1.40
N ALA A 108 -20.21 -14.19 0.84
CA ALA A 108 -21.11 -14.64 -0.23
C ALA A 108 -20.58 -14.24 -1.63
N PRO A 109 -20.96 -14.96 -2.70
CA PRO A 109 -20.69 -14.56 -4.06
C PRO A 109 -21.17 -13.12 -4.33
N HIS A 110 -20.32 -12.34 -5.05
CA HIS A 110 -20.61 -10.95 -5.45
C HIS A 110 -20.61 -9.91 -4.31
N GLU A 111 -20.20 -10.28 -3.11
CA GLU A 111 -20.02 -9.36 -1.96
C GLU A 111 -18.55 -8.98 -1.70
N GLY A 112 -17.65 -9.27 -2.63
CA GLY A 112 -16.22 -9.07 -2.45
C GLY A 112 -15.80 -7.62 -2.17
N MET A 113 -16.52 -6.65 -2.71
CA MET A 113 -16.27 -5.23 -2.42
C MET A 113 -16.51 -4.88 -0.94
N ARG A 114 -17.53 -5.48 -0.32
CA ARG A 114 -17.81 -5.27 1.11
C ARG A 114 -16.67 -5.78 1.98
N GLY A 115 -16.19 -7.00 1.73
CA GLY A 115 -15.04 -7.57 2.44
C GLY A 115 -13.75 -6.74 2.23
N MET A 116 -13.50 -6.31 0.99
CA MET A 116 -12.34 -5.45 0.68
C MET A 116 -12.38 -4.13 1.46
N PHE A 117 -13.53 -3.47 1.60
CA PHE A 117 -13.61 -2.21 2.34
C PHE A 117 -13.35 -2.35 3.83
N VAL A 118 -13.64 -3.48 4.45
CA VAL A 118 -13.28 -3.75 5.85
C VAL A 118 -11.75 -3.69 6.01
N MET A 119 -11.01 -4.38 5.17
CA MET A 119 -9.54 -4.35 5.15
C MET A 119 -8.99 -2.96 4.78
N MET A 120 -9.57 -2.31 3.78
CA MET A 120 -9.11 -0.99 3.30
C MET A 120 -9.29 0.13 4.32
N ASN A 121 -10.24 0.04 5.24
CA ASN A 121 -10.43 1.06 6.27
C ASN A 121 -9.24 1.16 7.20
N GLU A 122 -8.68 0.04 7.64
CA GLU A 122 -7.45 0.01 8.44
C GLU A 122 -6.25 0.58 7.67
N ALA A 123 -6.08 0.16 6.41
CA ALA A 123 -5.01 0.67 5.55
C ALA A 123 -5.10 2.20 5.36
N ARG A 124 -6.30 2.74 5.19
CA ARG A 124 -6.51 4.20 5.06
C ARG A 124 -6.08 4.96 6.31
N ILE A 125 -6.41 4.44 7.50
CA ILE A 125 -5.97 5.04 8.77
C ILE A 125 -4.44 5.00 8.86
N GLY A 126 -3.81 3.87 8.55
CA GLY A 126 -2.36 3.70 8.56
C GLY A 126 -1.63 4.65 7.61
N VAL A 127 -2.15 4.81 6.40
CA VAL A 127 -1.59 5.76 5.40
C VAL A 127 -1.75 7.20 5.87
N GLY A 128 -2.93 7.55 6.41
CA GLY A 128 -3.18 8.88 6.97
C GLY A 128 -2.22 9.22 8.12
N LEU A 129 -2.03 8.30 9.06
CA LEU A 129 -1.08 8.45 10.15
C LEU A 129 0.36 8.60 9.63
N GLY A 130 0.77 7.78 8.66
CA GLY A 130 2.09 7.87 8.03
C GLY A 130 2.35 9.23 7.40
N ALA A 131 1.35 9.79 6.70
CA ALA A 131 1.43 11.13 6.10
C ALA A 131 1.56 12.23 7.16
N ALA A 132 0.75 12.17 8.24
CA ALA A 132 0.82 13.12 9.35
C ALA A 132 2.19 13.07 10.05
N MET A 133 2.70 11.87 10.35
CA MET A 133 4.02 11.70 10.98
C MET A 133 5.17 12.14 10.07
N GLY A 134 5.07 11.92 8.76
CA GLY A 134 6.01 12.45 7.78
C GLY A 134 6.02 13.98 7.76
N GLY A 135 4.86 14.61 7.79
CA GLY A 135 4.70 16.05 7.92
C GLY A 135 5.31 16.60 9.21
N TYR A 136 5.08 15.93 10.33
CA TYR A 136 5.65 16.30 11.63
C TYR A 136 7.19 16.19 11.65
N ALA A 137 7.74 15.11 11.10
CA ALA A 137 9.19 14.96 10.97
C ALA A 137 9.81 16.07 10.11
N GLY A 138 9.17 16.41 8.99
CA GLY A 138 9.56 17.52 8.12
C GLY A 138 9.52 18.87 8.85
N TYR A 139 8.45 19.14 9.59
CA TYR A 139 8.34 20.34 10.43
C TYR A 139 9.48 20.43 11.45
N ARG A 140 9.77 19.36 12.17
CA ARG A 140 10.85 19.32 13.18
C ARG A 140 12.23 19.59 12.56
N ALA A 141 12.52 18.98 11.41
CA ALA A 141 13.77 19.21 10.69
C ALA A 141 13.88 20.66 10.21
N ALA A 142 12.79 21.21 9.63
CA ALA A 142 12.74 22.59 9.19
C ALA A 142 12.91 23.59 10.36
N LEU A 143 12.30 23.31 11.51
CA LEU A 143 12.43 24.13 12.73
C LEU A 143 13.88 24.15 13.25
N ALA A 144 14.54 22.98 13.31
CA ALA A 144 15.93 22.88 13.73
C ALA A 144 16.83 23.67 12.77
N TYR A 145 16.70 23.46 11.48
CA TYR A 145 17.46 24.21 10.46
C TYR A 145 17.22 25.73 10.54
N ALA A 146 15.97 26.16 10.71
CA ALA A 146 15.63 27.58 10.78
C ALA A 146 16.25 28.30 12.00
N LYS A 147 16.52 27.60 13.09
CA LYS A 147 17.18 28.13 14.28
C LYS A 147 18.71 28.32 14.09
N GLU A 148 19.32 27.54 13.23
CA GLU A 148 20.77 27.52 13.03
C GLU A 148 21.18 28.33 11.79
N ARG A 149 20.44 28.21 10.68
CA ARG A 149 20.74 28.86 9.43
C ARG A 149 20.63 30.36 9.55
N ARG A 150 21.74 31.06 9.33
CA ARG A 150 21.78 32.52 9.29
C ARG A 150 21.71 33.03 7.85
N GLN A 151 20.77 33.95 7.60
CA GLN A 151 20.62 34.63 6.30
C GLN A 151 19.76 35.88 6.44
N GLY A 152 20.19 36.95 5.81
CA GLY A 152 19.51 38.26 5.89
C GLY A 152 19.67 38.95 7.24
N ARG A 153 19.07 40.11 7.37
CA ARG A 153 19.09 40.99 8.55
C ARG A 153 17.68 41.41 8.92
N ALA A 154 17.51 42.10 10.04
CA ALA A 154 16.22 42.62 10.44
C ALA A 154 15.65 43.61 9.38
N VAL A 155 14.33 43.66 9.30
CA VAL A 155 13.66 44.59 8.40
C VAL A 155 14.05 46.04 8.76
N GLY A 156 14.58 46.79 7.78
CA GLY A 156 15.06 48.16 7.98
C GLY A 156 16.54 48.28 8.32
N GLU A 157 17.26 47.18 8.65
CA GLU A 157 18.70 47.18 8.87
C GLU A 157 19.44 47.36 7.53
N ARG A 158 20.30 48.39 7.45
CA ARG A 158 21.07 48.77 6.25
C ARG A 158 22.59 48.65 6.40
N ASP A 159 23.08 48.46 7.65
CA ASP A 159 24.53 48.30 7.87
C ASP A 159 24.98 46.91 7.37
N PRO A 160 25.88 46.87 6.37
CA PRO A 160 26.38 45.58 5.85
C PRO A 160 27.23 44.81 6.87
N ASN A 161 27.71 45.46 7.96
CA ASN A 161 28.50 44.83 9.02
C ASN A 161 27.62 44.19 10.11
N THR A 162 26.33 44.50 10.16
CA THR A 162 25.39 43.86 11.12
C THR A 162 25.35 42.35 10.86
N PRO A 163 25.52 41.50 11.88
CA PRO A 163 25.46 40.05 11.73
C PRO A 163 24.11 39.59 11.17
N MET A 164 24.15 38.55 10.32
CA MET A 164 22.92 37.90 9.81
C MET A 164 22.16 37.21 10.94
N LEU A 165 20.86 37.24 10.86
CA LEU A 165 19.94 36.57 11.81
C LEU A 165 19.69 35.12 11.43
N PRO A 166 19.38 34.24 12.40
CA PRO A 166 18.75 32.97 12.12
C PRO A 166 17.47 33.19 11.32
N ILE A 167 17.23 32.33 10.32
CA ILE A 167 16.08 32.56 9.42
C ILE A 167 14.72 32.44 10.14
N ILE A 168 14.67 31.82 11.31
CA ILE A 168 13.46 31.79 12.14
C ILE A 168 13.02 33.20 12.59
N GLU A 169 13.90 34.18 12.59
CA GLU A 169 13.56 35.56 12.94
C GLU A 169 12.79 36.30 11.85
N HIS A 170 12.77 35.79 10.62
CA HIS A 170 12.00 36.35 9.53
C HIS A 170 10.53 35.96 9.62
N ALA A 171 9.63 36.93 9.49
CA ALA A 171 8.19 36.75 9.66
C ALA A 171 7.60 35.68 8.73
N ASP A 172 8.07 35.64 7.47
CA ASP A 172 7.57 34.65 6.50
C ASP A 172 8.02 33.22 6.82
N VAL A 173 9.25 33.04 7.31
CA VAL A 173 9.73 31.72 7.79
C VAL A 173 8.90 31.26 9.00
N ARG A 174 8.61 32.15 9.96
CA ARG A 174 7.70 31.85 11.08
C ARG A 174 6.33 31.43 10.60
N ARG A 175 5.76 32.15 9.64
CA ARG A 175 4.47 31.83 9.04
C ARG A 175 4.47 30.42 8.42
N MET A 176 5.51 30.07 7.65
CA MET A 176 5.65 28.74 7.04
C MET A 176 5.77 27.63 8.11
N LEU A 177 6.57 27.86 9.16
CA LEU A 177 6.72 26.89 10.25
C LEU A 177 5.43 26.71 11.05
N LEU A 178 4.70 27.79 11.34
CA LEU A 178 3.40 27.71 12.01
C LEU A 178 2.37 26.98 11.17
N LYS A 179 2.35 27.21 9.86
CA LYS A 179 1.48 26.48 8.94
C LYS A 179 1.83 24.98 8.92
N ALA A 180 3.12 24.63 8.81
CA ALA A 180 3.56 23.25 8.83
C ALA A 180 3.17 22.56 10.15
N LYS A 181 3.34 23.25 11.28
CA LYS A 181 2.92 22.76 12.60
C LYS A 181 1.42 22.50 12.66
N SER A 182 0.60 23.44 12.23
CA SER A 182 -0.86 23.33 12.30
C SER A 182 -1.46 22.21 11.44
N TYR A 183 -0.74 21.75 10.44
CA TYR A 183 -1.18 20.60 9.63
C TYR A 183 -0.68 19.25 10.16
N ALA A 184 0.37 19.25 11.00
CA ALA A 184 0.98 18.04 11.52
C ALA A 184 0.52 17.65 12.93
N GLU A 185 0.00 18.62 13.70
CA GLU A 185 -0.59 18.48 15.05
C GLU A 185 -2.12 18.68 15.01
#